data_03be9d65870a6fc4b49971096433a069
#
_entry.id   03be9d65870a6fc4b49971096433a069
#
_cell.length_a   1.000
_cell.length_b   1.000
_cell.length_c   1.000
_cell.angle_alpha   90.00
_cell.angle_beta   90.00
_cell.angle_gamma   90.00
#
_symmetry.space_group_name_H-M   'P 1'
#
loop_
_entity.id
_entity.type
_entity.pdbx_description
1 polymer ?
#
loop_
_entity_poly.entity_id
_entity_poly.type
_entity_poly.pdbx_seq_one_letter_code
_entity_poly.pdbx_strand_id
1 'polypeptide(L)'
;MELHIKNLCKSFDGSPVLENVSFTAGPGVTCVMAPSGAGKTTLLRILLGLERPDSGNFTGNVRWAAVFQEDRLLEHLDAMGNLRFVLGAALDETAAGALLTELGLGDTAGKPVREFSGGMKRRLALARALLAPSAALALDEPFTGLDEENRARCQALLRRAGEEKPVLLVTHDPADAQALDAAVVKL
;
A
#
# COMPACT_ATOMS: atom_id res chain seq x y z
N MET A 1 12.24 -9.34 7.81
CA MET A 1 11.35 -10.50 7.54
C MET A 1 11.32 -10.72 6.04
N GLU A 2 11.16 -11.95 5.59
CA GLU A 2 11.08 -12.30 4.17
C GLU A 2 9.71 -12.95 3.86
N LEU A 3 9.10 -12.52 2.79
CA LEU A 3 7.82 -13.03 2.29
C LEU A 3 8.10 -14.00 1.16
N HIS A 4 7.63 -15.23 1.27
CA HIS A 4 7.75 -16.24 0.23
C HIS A 4 6.38 -16.51 -0.37
N ILE A 5 6.25 -16.39 -1.66
CA ILE A 5 5.07 -16.73 -2.46
C ILE A 5 5.47 -17.87 -3.38
N LYS A 6 4.73 -19.00 -3.37
CA LYS A 6 5.09 -20.22 -4.11
C LYS A 6 3.89 -20.79 -4.84
N ASN A 7 4.00 -20.88 -6.16
CA ASN A 7 3.05 -21.54 -7.06
C ASN A 7 1.59 -21.11 -6.85
N LEU A 8 1.39 -19.81 -6.59
CA LEU A 8 0.09 -19.27 -6.27
C LEU A 8 -0.79 -19.22 -7.52
N CYS A 9 -1.97 -19.86 -7.45
CA CYS A 9 -2.96 -19.85 -8.51
C CYS A 9 -4.29 -19.35 -7.99
N LYS A 10 -5.03 -18.65 -8.85
CA LYS A 10 -6.40 -18.20 -8.61
C LYS A 10 -7.19 -18.08 -9.89
N SER A 11 -8.39 -18.61 -9.88
CA SER A 11 -9.38 -18.48 -10.96
C SER A 11 -10.68 -17.92 -10.42
N PHE A 12 -11.44 -17.24 -11.28
CA PHE A 12 -12.83 -16.85 -11.02
C PHE A 12 -13.70 -17.32 -12.16
N ASP A 13 -14.79 -18.01 -11.84
CA ASP A 13 -15.73 -18.57 -12.83
C ASP A 13 -15.03 -19.37 -13.94
N GLY A 14 -14.00 -20.15 -13.57
CA GLY A 14 -13.20 -20.95 -14.50
C GLY A 14 -12.16 -20.18 -15.32
N SER A 15 -12.08 -18.86 -15.19
CA SER A 15 -11.09 -18.03 -15.87
C SER A 15 -9.86 -17.83 -14.96
N PRO A 16 -8.65 -18.25 -15.39
CA PRO A 16 -7.44 -18.07 -14.60
C PRO A 16 -7.07 -16.58 -14.51
N VAL A 17 -6.69 -16.15 -13.31
CA VAL A 17 -6.28 -14.77 -13.00
C VAL A 17 -4.85 -14.73 -12.46
N LEU A 18 -4.47 -15.72 -11.66
CA LEU A 18 -3.09 -15.93 -11.25
C LEU A 18 -2.69 -17.35 -11.63
N GLU A 19 -1.55 -17.50 -12.32
CA GLU A 19 -1.06 -18.78 -12.79
C GLU A 19 0.38 -19.01 -12.30
N ASN A 20 0.53 -19.90 -11.30
CA ASN A 20 1.82 -20.36 -10.79
C ASN A 20 2.76 -19.22 -10.33
N VAL A 21 2.23 -18.17 -9.71
CA VAL A 21 2.99 -17.00 -9.28
C VAL A 21 3.93 -17.39 -8.14
N SER A 22 5.23 -17.12 -8.33
CA SER A 22 6.26 -17.42 -7.33
C SER A 22 7.29 -16.31 -7.29
N PHE A 23 7.53 -15.75 -6.10
CA PHE A 23 8.61 -14.79 -5.84
C PHE A 23 8.88 -14.68 -4.35
N THR A 24 9.97 -14.00 -4.03
CA THR A 24 10.34 -13.66 -2.64
C THR A 24 10.48 -12.15 -2.51
N ALA A 25 10.00 -11.58 -1.41
CA ALA A 25 10.14 -10.17 -1.09
C ALA A 25 10.70 -10.01 0.33
N GLY A 26 11.91 -9.48 0.44
CA GLY A 26 12.58 -9.12 1.69
C GLY A 26 12.33 -7.65 2.08
N PRO A 27 13.10 -7.13 3.07
CA PRO A 27 13.17 -5.69 3.30
C PRO A 27 13.54 -4.97 2.01
N GLY A 28 12.96 -3.80 1.79
CA GLY A 28 13.02 -3.08 0.53
C GLY A 28 11.65 -2.98 -0.13
N VAL A 29 11.62 -2.35 -1.30
CA VAL A 29 10.42 -2.24 -2.11
C VAL A 29 10.44 -3.31 -3.20
N THR A 30 9.36 -4.06 -3.32
CA THR A 30 9.12 -5.00 -4.43
C THR A 30 7.91 -4.49 -5.22
N CYS A 31 8.14 -4.14 -6.49
CA CYS A 31 7.10 -3.75 -7.42
C CYS A 31 6.56 -4.95 -8.20
N VAL A 32 5.28 -5.25 -8.05
CA VAL A 32 4.58 -6.22 -8.88
C VAL A 32 3.98 -5.48 -10.07
N MET A 33 4.48 -5.80 -11.25
CA MET A 33 4.10 -5.13 -12.49
C MET A 33 3.40 -6.10 -13.44
N ALA A 34 2.27 -5.67 -13.96
CA ALA A 34 1.55 -6.39 -15.00
C ALA A 34 0.53 -5.45 -15.68
N PRO A 35 0.00 -5.80 -16.84
CA PRO A 35 -1.08 -5.09 -17.48
C PRO A 35 -2.32 -4.96 -16.56
N SER A 36 -3.22 -4.04 -16.90
CA SER A 36 -4.52 -3.96 -16.21
C SER A 36 -5.28 -5.28 -16.36
N GLY A 37 -5.91 -5.74 -15.30
CA GLY A 37 -6.64 -7.02 -15.30
C GLY A 37 -5.79 -8.27 -15.06
N ALA A 38 -4.48 -8.19 -15.01
CA ALA A 38 -3.58 -9.35 -14.82
C ALA A 38 -3.47 -9.87 -13.38
N GLY A 39 -4.46 -9.60 -12.52
CA GLY A 39 -4.52 -10.23 -11.20
C GLY A 39 -3.74 -9.54 -10.09
N LYS A 40 -3.15 -8.36 -10.31
CA LYS A 40 -2.36 -7.63 -9.30
C LYS A 40 -3.11 -7.40 -7.99
N THR A 41 -4.31 -6.84 -8.07
CA THR A 41 -5.19 -6.61 -6.90
C THR A 41 -5.61 -7.94 -6.26
N THR A 42 -5.83 -8.99 -7.06
CA THR A 42 -6.15 -10.34 -6.56
C THR A 42 -4.99 -10.91 -5.74
N LEU A 43 -3.76 -10.76 -6.22
CA LEU A 43 -2.57 -11.15 -5.46
C LEU A 43 -2.50 -10.43 -4.11
N LEU A 44 -2.65 -9.10 -4.08
CA LEU A 44 -2.68 -8.35 -2.82
C LEU A 44 -3.81 -8.83 -1.90
N ARG A 45 -5.01 -9.05 -2.42
CA ARG A 45 -6.16 -9.54 -1.61
C ARG A 45 -5.88 -10.89 -0.99
N ILE A 46 -5.19 -11.80 -1.70
CA ILE A 46 -4.80 -13.11 -1.15
C ILE A 46 -3.77 -12.93 -0.03
N LEU A 47 -2.73 -12.12 -0.23
CA LEU A 47 -1.71 -11.88 0.79
C LEU A 47 -2.27 -11.21 2.05
N LEU A 48 -3.28 -10.35 1.88
CA LEU A 48 -4.02 -9.71 2.97
C LEU A 48 -5.06 -10.63 3.65
N GLY A 49 -5.24 -11.87 3.17
CA GLY A 49 -6.25 -12.80 3.70
C GLY A 49 -7.70 -12.45 3.35
N LEU A 50 -7.91 -11.54 2.39
CA LEU A 50 -9.23 -11.11 1.92
C LEU A 50 -9.78 -12.02 0.80
N GLU A 51 -8.94 -12.87 0.23
CA GLU A 51 -9.25 -13.85 -0.79
C GLU A 51 -8.46 -15.13 -0.52
N ARG A 52 -8.99 -16.30 -0.92
CA ARG A 52 -8.27 -17.57 -0.81
C ARG A 52 -7.68 -17.96 -2.16
N PRO A 53 -6.42 -18.41 -2.22
CA PRO A 53 -5.88 -18.98 -3.44
C PRO A 53 -6.53 -20.34 -3.72
N ASP A 54 -6.56 -20.77 -4.97
CA ASP A 54 -7.01 -22.09 -5.36
C ASP A 54 -5.91 -23.13 -5.11
N SER A 55 -4.65 -22.74 -5.27
CA SER A 55 -3.48 -23.56 -4.94
C SER A 55 -2.26 -22.69 -4.66
N GLY A 56 -1.17 -23.34 -4.22
CA GLY A 56 0.05 -22.67 -3.80
C GLY A 56 0.02 -22.26 -2.33
N ASN A 57 1.08 -21.59 -1.89
CA ASN A 57 1.19 -21.09 -0.53
C ASN A 57 1.99 -19.78 -0.48
N PHE A 58 1.87 -19.08 0.64
CA PHE A 58 2.66 -17.89 0.92
C PHE A 58 2.93 -17.77 2.43
N THR A 59 3.90 -16.94 2.80
CA THR A 59 4.20 -16.66 4.21
C THR A 59 2.94 -16.13 4.92
N GLY A 60 2.39 -16.94 5.83
CA GLY A 60 1.17 -16.61 6.57
C GLY A 60 1.45 -15.76 7.82
N ASN A 61 0.34 -15.33 8.48
CA ASN A 61 0.33 -14.56 9.73
C ASN A 61 1.16 -13.26 9.73
N VAL A 62 1.27 -12.62 8.59
CA VAL A 62 1.89 -11.31 8.48
C VAL A 62 0.86 -10.25 8.85
N ARG A 63 1.21 -9.35 9.78
CA ARG A 63 0.41 -8.17 10.04
C ARG A 63 0.70 -7.15 8.93
N TRP A 64 -0.24 -7.01 8.02
CA TRP A 64 -0.17 -6.06 6.94
C TRP A 64 -0.80 -4.71 7.30
N ALA A 65 -0.22 -3.62 6.80
CA ALA A 65 -0.96 -2.39 6.55
C ALA A 65 -1.12 -2.22 5.03
N ALA A 66 -2.27 -1.72 4.59
CA ALA A 66 -2.60 -1.69 3.17
C ALA A 66 -3.14 -0.33 2.73
N VAL A 67 -2.79 0.05 1.50
CA VAL A 67 -3.47 1.08 0.70
C VAL A 67 -4.13 0.37 -0.47
N PHE A 68 -5.44 0.50 -0.59
CA PHE A 68 -6.22 -0.03 -1.69
C PHE A 68 -6.41 1.01 -2.79
N GLN A 69 -6.87 0.61 -3.95
CA GLN A 69 -7.22 1.53 -5.02
C GLN A 69 -8.26 2.56 -4.56
N GLU A 70 -9.21 2.15 -3.71
CA GLU A 70 -10.11 3.03 -2.98
C GLU A 70 -9.46 3.45 -1.66
N ASP A 71 -9.48 4.74 -1.31
CA ASP A 71 -8.79 5.26 -0.11
C ASP A 71 -9.41 4.82 1.21
N ARG A 72 -10.72 4.45 1.21
CA ARG A 72 -11.47 3.94 2.36
C ARG A 72 -11.29 4.82 3.60
N LEU A 73 -11.53 6.11 3.43
CA LEU A 73 -11.45 7.12 4.48
C LEU A 73 -12.84 7.45 5.03
N LEU A 74 -12.90 7.90 6.28
CA LEU A 74 -14.09 8.42 6.91
C LEU A 74 -14.23 9.90 6.51
N GLU A 75 -15.12 10.18 5.58
CA GLU A 75 -15.24 11.47 4.91
C GLU A 75 -15.70 12.61 5.82
N HIS A 76 -16.38 12.29 6.92
CA HIS A 76 -16.87 13.27 7.90
C HIS A 76 -15.81 13.66 8.95
N LEU A 77 -14.72 12.93 9.06
CA LEU A 77 -13.60 13.23 9.94
C LEU A 77 -12.51 14.01 9.19
N ASP A 78 -11.68 14.74 9.93
CA ASP A 78 -10.44 15.32 9.42
C ASP A 78 -9.33 14.27 9.29
N ALA A 79 -8.12 14.69 8.88
CA ALA A 79 -6.99 13.78 8.71
C ALA A 79 -6.63 13.07 10.02
N MET A 80 -6.48 13.83 11.12
CA MET A 80 -6.12 13.28 12.43
C MET A 80 -7.22 12.36 12.98
N GLY A 81 -8.48 12.69 12.78
CA GLY A 81 -9.63 11.85 13.16
C GLY A 81 -9.63 10.51 12.44
N ASN A 82 -9.27 10.46 11.15
CA ASN A 82 -9.09 9.22 10.41
C ASN A 82 -7.95 8.35 10.98
N LEU A 83 -6.84 8.97 11.38
CA LEU A 83 -5.72 8.26 12.00
C LEU A 83 -6.11 7.72 13.38
N ARG A 84 -6.75 8.54 14.23
CA ARG A 84 -7.24 8.12 15.55
C ARG A 84 -8.22 6.95 15.46
N PHE A 85 -9.12 6.97 14.49
CA PHE A 85 -10.11 5.90 14.33
C PHE A 85 -9.45 4.54 14.08
N VAL A 86 -8.39 4.49 13.27
CA VAL A 86 -7.73 3.23 12.90
C VAL A 86 -6.67 2.79 13.92
N LEU A 87 -5.92 3.74 14.46
CA LEU A 87 -4.76 3.44 15.30
C LEU A 87 -5.11 3.40 16.80
N GLY A 88 -6.19 4.05 17.21
CA GLY A 88 -6.65 4.07 18.60
C GLY A 88 -5.52 4.47 19.56
N ALA A 89 -5.29 3.65 20.58
CA ALA A 89 -4.24 3.88 21.60
C ALA A 89 -2.80 3.76 21.05
N ALA A 90 -2.61 3.22 19.85
CA ALA A 90 -1.28 3.12 19.22
C ALA A 90 -0.89 4.40 18.45
N LEU A 91 -1.76 5.42 18.39
CA LEU A 91 -1.46 6.67 17.71
C LEU A 91 -0.54 7.56 18.55
N ASP A 92 0.63 7.85 18.01
CA ASP A 92 1.44 9.00 18.43
C ASP A 92 1.04 10.22 17.60
N GLU A 93 0.31 11.15 18.22
CA GLU A 93 -0.20 12.35 17.53
C GLU A 93 0.91 13.28 17.06
N THR A 94 2.06 13.31 17.77
CA THR A 94 3.21 14.12 17.36
C THR A 94 3.83 13.56 16.09
N ALA A 95 4.10 12.26 16.07
CA ALA A 95 4.61 11.58 14.88
C ALA A 95 3.63 11.65 13.71
N ALA A 96 2.33 11.51 13.99
CA ALA A 96 1.27 11.64 12.97
C ALA A 96 1.22 13.05 12.36
N GLY A 97 1.29 14.10 13.19
CA GLY A 97 1.34 15.49 12.73
C GLY A 97 2.56 15.78 11.86
N ALA A 98 3.73 15.29 12.26
CA ALA A 98 4.95 15.41 11.47
C ALA A 98 4.82 14.70 10.12
N LEU A 99 4.30 13.47 10.08
CA LEU A 99 4.09 12.73 8.83
C LEU A 99 3.05 13.41 7.92
N LEU A 100 1.96 13.92 8.48
CA LEU A 100 0.97 14.68 7.70
C LEU A 100 1.62 15.93 7.07
N THR A 101 2.48 16.63 7.81
CA THR A 101 3.22 17.79 7.29
C THR A 101 4.18 17.37 6.15
N GLU A 102 4.93 16.29 6.33
CA GLU A 102 5.83 15.73 5.30
C GLU A 102 5.08 15.34 4.03
N LEU A 103 3.85 14.85 4.18
CA LEU A 103 2.94 14.53 3.06
C LEU A 103 2.21 15.76 2.49
N GLY A 104 2.49 16.98 2.95
CA GLY A 104 1.82 18.20 2.50
C GLY A 104 0.34 18.26 2.91
N LEU A 105 0.01 17.71 4.08
CA LEU A 105 -1.33 17.74 4.69
C LEU A 105 -1.35 18.50 6.03
N GLY A 106 -0.28 19.22 6.39
CA GLY A 106 -0.16 19.91 7.67
C GLY A 106 -1.25 20.95 7.90
N ASP A 107 -1.68 21.66 6.84
CA ASP A 107 -2.69 22.73 6.91
C ASP A 107 -4.14 22.21 6.82
N THR A 108 -4.36 20.91 7.05
CA THR A 108 -5.70 20.30 6.92
C THR A 108 -6.41 20.05 8.26
N ALA A 109 -5.85 20.54 9.36
CA ALA A 109 -6.44 20.38 10.69
C ALA A 109 -7.90 20.90 10.72
N GLY A 110 -8.81 20.07 11.22
CA GLY A 110 -10.24 20.39 11.30
C GLY A 110 -11.00 20.39 9.97
N LYS A 111 -10.31 20.21 8.82
CA LYS A 111 -10.94 20.13 7.51
C LYS A 111 -11.42 18.70 7.25
N PRO A 112 -12.73 18.45 7.04
CA PRO A 112 -13.23 17.10 6.80
C PRO A 112 -12.75 16.54 5.46
N VAL A 113 -12.48 15.22 5.44
CA VAL A 113 -11.89 14.52 4.27
C VAL A 113 -12.77 14.59 3.02
N ARG A 114 -14.09 14.78 3.15
CA ARG A 114 -14.95 15.00 1.98
C ARG A 114 -14.54 16.24 1.15
N GLU A 115 -13.82 17.20 1.75
CA GLU A 115 -13.32 18.41 1.10
C GLU A 115 -11.89 18.26 0.56
N PHE A 116 -11.28 17.08 0.73
CA PHE A 116 -9.95 16.78 0.21
C PHE A 116 -10.02 16.49 -1.29
N SER A 117 -8.98 16.92 -2.01
CA SER A 117 -8.76 16.43 -3.37
C SER A 117 -8.43 14.93 -3.37
N GLY A 118 -8.55 14.26 -4.52
CA GLY A 118 -8.17 12.85 -4.66
C GLY A 118 -6.73 12.58 -4.21
N GLY A 119 -5.79 13.45 -4.61
CA GLY A 119 -4.40 13.35 -4.18
C GLY A 119 -4.19 13.54 -2.67
N MET A 120 -4.98 14.42 -2.02
CA MET A 120 -4.95 14.56 -0.55
C MET A 120 -5.48 13.30 0.14
N LYS A 121 -6.59 12.73 -0.36
CA LYS A 121 -7.16 11.47 0.15
C LYS A 121 -6.14 10.32 0.02
N ARG A 122 -5.49 10.20 -1.14
CA ARG A 122 -4.47 9.19 -1.40
C ARG A 122 -3.29 9.31 -0.42
N ARG A 123 -2.78 10.51 -0.20
CA ARG A 123 -1.69 10.77 0.76
C ARG A 123 -2.09 10.47 2.20
N LEU A 124 -3.34 10.77 2.60
CA LEU A 124 -3.85 10.40 3.91
C LEU A 124 -4.00 8.88 4.10
N ALA A 125 -4.45 8.16 3.06
CA ALA A 125 -4.51 6.70 3.10
C ALA A 125 -3.10 6.08 3.26
N LEU A 126 -2.09 6.68 2.61
CA LEU A 126 -0.68 6.29 2.77
C LEU A 126 -0.17 6.59 4.19
N ALA A 127 -0.45 7.79 4.75
CA ALA A 127 -0.09 8.13 6.13
C ALA A 127 -0.64 7.10 7.12
N ARG A 128 -1.90 6.72 6.96
CA ARG A 128 -2.57 5.69 7.78
C ARG A 128 -1.86 4.35 7.72
N ALA A 129 -1.43 3.92 6.54
CA ALA A 129 -0.72 2.66 6.36
C ALA A 129 0.70 2.69 6.95
N LEU A 130 1.41 3.81 6.80
CA LEU A 130 2.77 3.99 7.35
C LEU A 130 2.79 4.01 8.87
N LEU A 131 1.78 4.63 9.51
CA LEU A 131 1.67 4.71 10.97
C LEU A 131 1.12 3.43 11.60
N ALA A 132 0.43 2.60 10.84
CA ALA A 132 -0.15 1.38 11.39
C ALA A 132 0.93 0.39 11.82
N PRO A 133 0.83 -0.19 13.05
CA PRO A 133 1.73 -1.25 13.49
C PRO A 133 1.63 -2.44 12.53
N SER A 134 2.64 -2.62 11.70
CA SER A 134 2.64 -3.65 10.65
C SER A 134 4.03 -4.23 10.45
N ALA A 135 4.06 -5.48 10.02
CA ALA A 135 5.29 -6.18 9.67
C ALA A 135 5.61 -6.09 8.16
N ALA A 136 4.63 -5.68 7.34
CA ALA A 136 4.78 -5.44 5.91
C ALA A 136 3.73 -4.44 5.41
N LEU A 137 3.98 -3.81 4.26
CA LEU A 137 3.05 -2.92 3.57
C LEU A 137 2.60 -3.54 2.23
N ALA A 138 1.31 -3.40 1.92
CA ALA A 138 0.71 -3.80 0.64
C ALA A 138 -0.01 -2.61 0.02
N LEU A 139 0.45 -2.15 -1.15
CA LEU A 139 0.03 -0.89 -1.75
C LEU A 139 -0.47 -1.13 -3.18
N ASP A 140 -1.72 -0.79 -3.44
CA ASP A 140 -2.35 -0.91 -4.76
C ASP A 140 -2.43 0.48 -5.42
N GLU A 141 -1.57 0.72 -6.43
CA GLU A 141 -1.48 1.96 -7.21
C GLU A 141 -1.40 3.23 -6.31
N PRO A 142 -0.47 3.31 -5.33
CA PRO A 142 -0.51 4.35 -4.29
C PRO A 142 -0.22 5.76 -4.80
N PHE A 143 0.27 5.93 -6.02
CA PHE A 143 0.65 7.23 -6.58
C PHE A 143 -0.36 7.77 -7.60
N THR A 144 -1.45 7.06 -7.85
CA THR A 144 -2.49 7.48 -8.80
C THR A 144 -3.10 8.82 -8.38
N GLY A 145 -3.14 9.77 -9.32
CA GLY A 145 -3.71 11.10 -9.10
C GLY A 145 -2.84 12.06 -8.30
N LEU A 146 -1.57 11.73 -8.05
CA LEU A 146 -0.59 12.63 -7.45
C LEU A 146 0.15 13.42 -8.53
N ASP A 147 0.41 14.70 -8.26
CA ASP A 147 1.39 15.48 -9.00
C ASP A 147 2.82 14.99 -8.69
N GLU A 148 3.80 15.45 -9.47
CA GLU A 148 5.18 14.98 -9.39
C GLU A 148 5.82 15.24 -8.02
N GLU A 149 5.58 16.42 -7.42
CA GLU A 149 6.13 16.78 -6.10
C GLU A 149 5.58 15.87 -5.00
N ASN A 150 4.25 15.67 -4.95
CA ASN A 150 3.62 14.82 -3.96
C ASN A 150 3.95 13.33 -4.19
N ARG A 151 4.10 12.91 -5.45
CA ARG A 151 4.59 11.56 -5.80
C ARG A 151 5.98 11.32 -5.24
N ALA A 152 6.92 12.25 -5.46
CA ALA A 152 8.29 12.16 -4.95
C ALA A 152 8.34 12.09 -3.42
N ARG A 153 7.51 12.87 -2.72
CA ARG A 153 7.37 12.82 -1.25
C ARG A 153 6.93 11.43 -0.78
N CYS A 154 5.87 10.87 -1.40
CA CYS A 154 5.36 9.54 -1.08
C CYS A 154 6.41 8.44 -1.37
N GLN A 155 7.13 8.53 -2.48
CA GLN A 155 8.20 7.59 -2.84
C GLN A 155 9.34 7.61 -1.82
N ALA A 156 9.77 8.79 -1.36
CA ALA A 156 10.81 8.92 -0.33
C ALA A 156 10.38 8.24 0.99
N LEU A 157 9.14 8.42 1.42
CA LEU A 157 8.57 7.78 2.60
C LEU A 157 8.51 6.26 2.47
N LEU A 158 8.09 5.74 1.31
CA LEU A 158 8.02 4.30 1.07
C LEU A 158 9.40 3.65 0.99
N ARG A 159 10.41 4.35 0.43
CA ARG A 159 11.79 3.88 0.44
C ARG A 159 12.30 3.74 1.87
N ARG A 160 12.10 4.77 2.71
CA ARG A 160 12.45 4.74 4.12
C ARG A 160 11.73 3.60 4.88
N ALA A 161 10.43 3.40 4.65
CA ALA A 161 9.70 2.27 5.24
C ALA A 161 10.26 0.91 4.78
N GLY A 162 10.73 0.83 3.53
CA GLY A 162 11.37 -0.36 2.95
C GLY A 162 12.65 -0.79 3.68
N GLU A 163 13.40 0.15 4.28
CA GLU A 163 14.60 -0.16 5.05
C GLU A 163 14.28 -1.03 6.28
N GLU A 164 13.07 -0.93 6.81
CA GLU A 164 12.66 -1.63 8.04
C GLU A 164 11.85 -2.90 7.75
N LYS A 165 11.03 -2.90 6.69
CA LYS A 165 10.07 -3.97 6.40
C LYS A 165 9.79 -4.13 4.90
N PRO A 166 9.32 -5.31 4.46
CA PRO A 166 8.89 -5.49 3.08
C PRO A 166 7.77 -4.52 2.70
N VAL A 167 7.93 -3.86 1.56
CA VAL A 167 6.91 -3.03 0.91
C VAL A 167 6.56 -3.66 -0.42
N LEU A 168 5.37 -4.24 -0.54
CA LEU A 168 4.87 -4.80 -1.78
C LEU A 168 3.98 -3.75 -2.47
N LEU A 169 4.41 -3.29 -3.62
CA LEU A 169 3.76 -2.24 -4.39
C LEU A 169 3.26 -2.80 -5.73
N VAL A 170 2.01 -2.60 -6.00
CA VAL A 170 1.43 -2.84 -7.32
C VAL A 170 1.39 -1.53 -8.09
N THR A 171 2.00 -1.50 -9.25
CA THR A 171 1.96 -0.36 -10.18
C THR A 171 2.08 -0.85 -11.63
N HIS A 172 1.61 -0.05 -12.55
CA HIS A 172 1.82 -0.23 -13.98
C HIS A 172 2.89 0.71 -14.55
N ASP A 173 3.40 1.65 -13.73
CA ASP A 173 4.36 2.67 -14.13
C ASP A 173 5.81 2.24 -13.79
N PRO A 174 6.67 1.97 -14.80
CA PRO A 174 8.06 1.63 -14.55
C PRO A 174 8.86 2.72 -13.84
N ALA A 175 8.45 3.98 -13.96
CA ALA A 175 9.12 5.09 -13.29
C ALA A 175 9.01 4.98 -11.76
N ASP A 176 7.93 4.41 -11.24
CA ASP A 176 7.79 4.15 -9.80
C ASP A 176 8.82 3.13 -9.31
N ALA A 177 8.99 2.03 -10.04
CA ALA A 177 9.95 1.00 -9.67
C ALA A 177 11.38 1.55 -9.65
N GLN A 178 11.72 2.37 -10.65
CA GLN A 178 13.03 3.03 -10.74
C GLN A 178 13.23 4.04 -9.60
N ALA A 179 12.25 4.90 -9.34
CA ALA A 179 12.33 5.93 -8.29
C ALA A 179 12.45 5.32 -6.88
N LEU A 180 11.91 4.11 -6.68
CA LEU A 180 11.94 3.39 -5.41
C LEU A 180 13.14 2.43 -5.27
N ASP A 181 13.99 2.32 -6.29
CA ASP A 181 15.05 1.29 -6.36
C ASP A 181 14.49 -0.11 -6.06
N ALA A 182 13.33 -0.41 -6.65
CA ALA A 182 12.54 -1.58 -6.30
C ALA A 182 12.96 -2.82 -7.08
N ALA A 183 12.94 -3.98 -6.41
CA ALA A 183 12.93 -5.26 -7.12
C ALA A 183 11.64 -5.38 -7.95
N VAL A 184 11.74 -5.84 -9.19
CA VAL A 184 10.58 -5.93 -10.09
C VAL A 184 10.17 -7.39 -10.27
N VAL A 185 8.91 -7.67 -10.02
CA VAL A 185 8.25 -8.95 -10.30
C VAL A 185 7.22 -8.71 -11.40
N LYS A 186 7.24 -9.52 -12.44
CA LYS A 186 6.24 -9.49 -13.52
C LYS A 186 5.28 -10.66 -13.33
N LEU A 187 3.96 -10.38 -13.36
CA LEU A 187 2.91 -11.40 -13.42
C LEU A 187 2.61 -11.77 -14.86
#